data_6c39a867911a0a586271a6f95081f40b
#
_entry.id   6c39a867911a0a586271a6f95081f40b
#
_cell.length_a   1.000
_cell.length_b   1.000
_cell.length_c   1.000
_cell.angle_alpha   90.00
_cell.angle_beta   90.00
_cell.angle_gamma   90.00
#
_symmetry.space_group_name_H-M   'P 1'
#
loop_
_entity.id
_entity.type
_entity.pdbx_description
1 polymer ?
#
loop_
_entity_poly.entity_id
_entity_poly.type
_entity_poly.pdbx_seq_one_letter_code
_entity_poly.pdbx_strand_id
1 'polypeptide(L)'
;MRKNPIFIVFLVLILVSTTKAAVVGVSPSIVRYNEMLKGGYAEATITASTSFEQPLRAHFTKEGDVSEWMTFSPEGDEFVFSREKPFSFRLIMQPPLDTPSGNYTGILKITTDELASVEKGAGSSVIAQVALLIYVEVTGDEIVECRAGAITLSSAEINDPFIVKAAVKNDGNVRLRPKIQVDVYDQYQSQIVFTNTFFGSQILPTRDKGIVHEVEHNLPIGQYFAKIYLEECGISKLTTFDILERGQISDSGVLVGIRSNDIVKTKEPMAIEPIFRNQGQRKVFAKFKGEVRNLKTDKIEQVLESEELEVNSGETVTWRLFYTPKKTGTYQI
;
A
#
# COMPACT_ATOMS: atom_id res chain seq x y z
N MET A 1 -38.86 -44.14 -41.21
CA MET A 1 -38.45 -43.48 -39.95
C MET A 1 -38.05 -42.05 -40.29
N ARG A 2 -38.96 -41.08 -39.98
CA ARG A 2 -38.68 -39.64 -40.15
C ARG A 2 -37.78 -39.18 -38.99
N LYS A 3 -36.51 -38.87 -39.28
CA LYS A 3 -35.59 -38.29 -38.29
C LYS A 3 -36.08 -36.87 -37.99
N ASN A 4 -36.49 -36.63 -36.74
CA ASN A 4 -36.98 -35.33 -36.27
C ASN A 4 -35.90 -34.29 -36.35
N PRO A 5 -35.99 -33.24 -37.21
CA PRO A 5 -34.94 -32.23 -37.35
C PRO A 5 -34.74 -31.40 -36.10
N ILE A 6 -35.75 -31.35 -35.20
CA ILE A 6 -35.68 -30.67 -33.91
C ILE A 6 -34.67 -31.30 -32.99
N PHE A 7 -34.44 -32.61 -33.04
CA PHE A 7 -33.47 -33.29 -32.18
C PHE A 7 -32.02 -32.99 -32.59
N ILE A 8 -31.77 -32.74 -33.88
CA ILE A 8 -30.47 -32.40 -34.41
C ILE A 8 -30.10 -30.95 -34.05
N VAL A 9 -31.06 -30.01 -34.08
CA VAL A 9 -30.86 -28.60 -33.68
C VAL A 9 -30.59 -28.51 -32.18
N PHE A 10 -31.25 -29.31 -31.36
CA PHE A 10 -31.00 -29.34 -29.91
C PHE A 10 -29.66 -29.97 -29.54
N LEU A 11 -29.18 -30.94 -30.30
CA LEU A 11 -27.87 -31.55 -30.10
C LEU A 11 -26.75 -30.62 -30.50
N VAL A 12 -26.92 -29.76 -31.51
CA VAL A 12 -25.93 -28.74 -31.94
C VAL A 12 -25.86 -27.58 -30.95
N LEU A 13 -26.96 -27.23 -30.29
CA LEU A 13 -26.95 -26.18 -29.25
C LEU A 13 -26.21 -26.58 -27.95
N ILE A 14 -26.16 -27.88 -27.64
CA ILE A 14 -25.44 -28.39 -26.43
C ILE A 14 -23.93 -28.43 -26.64
N LEU A 15 -23.42 -28.35 -27.87
CA LEU A 15 -21.99 -28.34 -28.21
C LEU A 15 -21.35 -26.96 -28.22
N VAL A 16 -22.06 -25.89 -27.85
CA VAL A 16 -21.44 -24.59 -27.60
C VAL A 16 -20.75 -24.65 -26.22
N SER A 17 -19.58 -25.27 -26.20
CA SER A 17 -18.68 -25.15 -25.09
C SER A 17 -18.35 -23.67 -24.91
N THR A 18 -18.71 -23.09 -23.76
CA THR A 18 -18.31 -21.77 -23.35
C THR A 18 -16.81 -21.75 -23.19
N THR A 19 -16.07 -21.45 -24.26
CA THR A 19 -14.65 -21.18 -24.20
C THR A 19 -14.48 -19.92 -23.36
N LYS A 20 -13.99 -20.08 -22.13
CA LYS A 20 -13.54 -18.94 -21.33
C LYS A 20 -12.32 -18.37 -22.02
N ALA A 21 -12.46 -17.24 -22.70
CA ALA A 21 -11.31 -16.53 -23.22
C ALA A 21 -10.42 -16.07 -22.06
N ALA A 22 -9.14 -16.37 -22.16
CA ALA A 22 -8.15 -15.83 -21.23
C ALA A 22 -8.04 -14.33 -21.45
N VAL A 23 -8.30 -13.56 -20.41
CA VAL A 23 -8.18 -12.11 -20.44
C VAL A 23 -7.00 -11.70 -19.55
N VAL A 24 -6.05 -10.99 -20.15
CA VAL A 24 -4.99 -10.29 -19.42
C VAL A 24 -5.27 -8.80 -19.54
N GLY A 25 -5.20 -8.09 -18.43
CA GLY A 25 -5.48 -6.66 -18.36
C GLY A 25 -4.39 -5.91 -17.61
N VAL A 26 -4.28 -4.62 -17.89
CA VAL A 26 -3.41 -3.67 -17.18
C VAL A 26 -4.21 -2.43 -16.79
N SER A 27 -3.99 -1.93 -15.59
CA SER A 27 -4.64 -0.72 -15.10
C SER A 27 -3.63 0.18 -14.36
N PRO A 28 -3.55 1.46 -14.72
CA PRO A 28 -4.15 2.10 -15.90
C PRO A 28 -3.55 1.57 -17.22
N SER A 29 -4.25 1.74 -18.34
CA SER A 29 -3.73 1.41 -19.68
C SER A 29 -2.98 2.55 -20.35
N ILE A 30 -3.05 3.75 -19.75
CA ILE A 30 -2.34 4.96 -20.21
C ILE A 30 -1.75 5.64 -18.98
N VAL A 31 -0.46 5.98 -19.06
CA VAL A 31 0.24 6.79 -18.06
C VAL A 31 0.75 8.06 -18.71
N ARG A 32 0.57 9.19 -18.04
CA ARG A 32 1.06 10.49 -18.46
C ARG A 32 1.94 11.08 -17.36
N TYR A 33 3.15 11.45 -17.74
CA TYR A 33 4.08 12.19 -16.91
C TYR A 33 4.23 13.57 -17.54
N ASN A 34 3.52 14.55 -17.00
CA ASN A 34 3.58 15.91 -17.48
C ASN A 34 4.68 16.68 -16.77
N GLU A 35 5.29 17.65 -17.46
CA GLU A 35 6.22 18.61 -16.91
C GLU A 35 7.41 17.99 -16.13
N MET A 36 7.90 16.83 -16.57
CA MET A 36 9.06 16.21 -15.93
C MET A 36 10.32 17.04 -16.14
N LEU A 37 11.12 17.20 -15.10
CA LEU A 37 12.47 17.79 -15.25
C LEU A 37 13.43 16.83 -15.97
N LYS A 38 14.38 17.39 -16.68
CA LYS A 38 15.59 16.70 -17.13
C LYS A 38 16.31 16.09 -15.92
N GLY A 39 16.63 14.80 -15.96
CA GLY A 39 17.16 14.08 -14.80
C GLY A 39 16.16 13.95 -13.64
N GLY A 40 14.91 14.28 -13.86
CA GLY A 40 13.83 14.22 -12.88
C GLY A 40 13.41 12.80 -12.56
N TYR A 41 12.40 12.70 -11.70
CA TYR A 41 11.82 11.42 -11.25
C TYR A 41 10.31 11.53 -11.21
N ALA A 42 9.63 10.52 -11.72
CA ALA A 42 8.21 10.31 -11.49
C ALA A 42 7.89 8.81 -11.47
N GLU A 43 6.81 8.42 -10.82
CA GLU A 43 6.35 7.03 -10.83
C GLU A 43 4.84 6.91 -10.91
N ALA A 44 4.38 5.78 -11.41
CA ALA A 44 2.99 5.39 -11.44
C ALA A 44 2.85 3.93 -10.96
N THR A 45 1.80 3.66 -10.20
CA THR A 45 1.46 2.28 -9.80
C THR A 45 0.62 1.64 -10.88
N ILE A 46 1.05 0.50 -11.36
CA ILE A 46 0.41 -0.30 -12.41
C ILE A 46 0.03 -1.65 -11.83
N THR A 47 -1.15 -2.13 -12.19
CA THR A 47 -1.63 -3.46 -11.78
C THR A 47 -1.91 -4.31 -13.02
N ALA A 48 -1.24 -5.45 -13.12
CA ALA A 48 -1.54 -6.49 -14.10
C ALA A 48 -2.52 -7.50 -13.49
N SER A 49 -3.56 -7.85 -14.20
CA SER A 49 -4.61 -8.77 -13.76
C SER A 49 -4.96 -9.80 -14.84
N THR A 50 -5.52 -10.93 -14.44
CA THR A 50 -5.98 -11.97 -15.37
C THR A 50 -7.24 -12.65 -14.86
N SER A 51 -8.00 -13.24 -15.78
CA SER A 51 -9.13 -14.11 -15.44
C SER A 51 -8.73 -15.55 -15.11
N PHE A 52 -7.44 -15.90 -15.27
CA PHE A 52 -6.92 -17.24 -14.97
C PHE A 52 -6.78 -17.46 -13.46
N GLU A 53 -7.23 -18.60 -12.98
CA GLU A 53 -7.05 -19.03 -11.58
C GLU A 53 -5.62 -19.51 -11.32
N GLN A 54 -5.02 -20.20 -12.30
CA GLN A 54 -3.65 -20.65 -12.19
C GLN A 54 -2.66 -19.50 -12.39
N PRO A 55 -1.51 -19.53 -11.69
CA PRO A 55 -0.47 -18.54 -11.86
C PRO A 55 0.06 -18.51 -13.30
N LEU A 56 0.09 -17.33 -13.89
CA LEU A 56 0.70 -17.05 -15.19
C LEU A 56 2.03 -16.35 -14.98
N ARG A 57 3.05 -16.78 -15.70
CA ARG A 57 4.32 -16.05 -15.83
C ARG A 57 4.20 -15.06 -16.97
N ALA A 58 4.74 -13.87 -16.79
CA ALA A 58 4.80 -12.83 -17.81
C ALA A 58 6.11 -12.06 -17.72
N HIS A 59 6.45 -11.38 -18.81
CA HIS A 59 7.63 -10.53 -18.88
C HIS A 59 7.27 -9.16 -19.47
N PHE A 60 8.12 -8.17 -19.15
CA PHE A 60 8.04 -6.83 -19.69
C PHE A 60 8.86 -6.68 -20.97
N THR A 61 8.31 -5.93 -21.93
CA THR A 61 9.05 -5.45 -23.10
C THR A 61 8.83 -3.95 -23.22
N LYS A 62 9.91 -3.17 -23.29
CA LYS A 62 9.90 -1.71 -23.38
C LYS A 62 10.17 -1.27 -24.80
N GLU A 63 9.35 -0.34 -25.35
CA GLU A 63 9.49 0.17 -26.70
C GLU A 63 9.27 1.69 -26.74
N GLY A 64 9.79 2.36 -27.76
CA GLY A 64 9.64 3.80 -28.00
C GLY A 64 10.75 4.64 -27.38
N ASP A 65 10.59 5.96 -27.47
CA ASP A 65 11.60 6.96 -27.12
C ASP A 65 12.07 6.87 -25.67
N VAL A 66 11.18 6.46 -24.78
CA VAL A 66 11.41 6.45 -23.31
C VAL A 66 11.78 5.05 -22.77
N SER A 67 12.05 4.09 -23.64
CA SER A 67 12.32 2.70 -23.23
C SER A 67 13.45 2.60 -22.17
N GLU A 68 14.55 3.34 -22.38
CA GLU A 68 15.70 3.36 -21.48
C GLU A 68 15.46 4.15 -20.17
N TRP A 69 14.41 4.96 -20.13
CA TRP A 69 14.06 5.76 -18.95
C TRP A 69 13.20 5.01 -17.95
N MET A 70 12.67 3.84 -18.38
CA MET A 70 11.75 3.03 -17.58
C MET A 70 12.51 2.06 -16.69
N THR A 71 12.22 2.11 -15.40
CA THR A 71 12.60 1.07 -14.43
C THR A 71 11.39 0.62 -13.63
N PHE A 72 11.51 -0.50 -12.93
CA PHE A 72 10.41 -1.11 -12.18
C PHE A 72 10.75 -1.28 -10.71
N SER A 73 9.73 -1.28 -9.87
CA SER A 73 9.83 -1.67 -8.47
C SER A 73 8.64 -2.56 -8.09
N PRO A 74 8.83 -3.85 -7.70
CA PRO A 74 10.14 -4.51 -7.55
C PRO A 74 10.91 -4.61 -8.86
N GLU A 75 12.25 -4.71 -8.77
CA GLU A 75 13.13 -4.89 -9.92
C GLU A 75 12.92 -6.25 -10.56
N GLY A 76 13.06 -6.30 -11.87
CA GLY A 76 12.96 -7.51 -12.69
C GLY A 76 12.05 -7.31 -13.88
N ASP A 77 12.32 -8.11 -14.93
CA ASP A 77 11.53 -8.09 -16.16
C ASP A 77 10.48 -9.21 -16.20
N GLU A 78 10.52 -10.13 -15.24
CA GLU A 78 9.60 -11.27 -15.14
C GLU A 78 8.82 -11.23 -13.83
N PHE A 79 7.56 -11.66 -13.88
CA PHE A 79 6.71 -11.77 -12.71
C PHE A 79 5.63 -12.84 -12.89
N VAL A 80 4.97 -13.19 -11.77
CA VAL A 80 3.89 -14.18 -11.76
C VAL A 80 2.65 -13.53 -11.17
N PHE A 81 1.49 -13.77 -11.79
CA PHE A 81 0.20 -13.25 -11.34
C PHE A 81 -0.93 -14.23 -11.62
N SER A 82 -2.04 -14.08 -10.92
CA SER A 82 -3.24 -14.90 -11.09
C SER A 82 -4.50 -14.08 -10.82
N ARG A 83 -5.66 -14.67 -11.01
CA ARG A 83 -6.94 -14.04 -10.68
C ARG A 83 -7.01 -13.61 -9.21
N GLU A 84 -6.50 -14.45 -8.29
CA GLU A 84 -6.53 -14.16 -6.85
C GLU A 84 -5.39 -13.27 -6.39
N LYS A 85 -4.29 -13.23 -7.16
CA LYS A 85 -3.10 -12.43 -6.87
C LYS A 85 -2.70 -11.62 -8.09
N PRO A 86 -3.34 -10.48 -8.36
CA PRO A 86 -2.87 -9.50 -9.34
C PRO A 86 -1.46 -9.03 -8.97
N PHE A 87 -0.65 -8.71 -9.96
CA PHE A 87 0.69 -8.17 -9.73
C PHE A 87 0.67 -6.65 -9.84
N SER A 88 1.01 -5.97 -8.76
CA SER A 88 1.15 -4.51 -8.75
C SER A 88 2.62 -4.13 -8.67
N PHE A 89 3.03 -3.21 -9.53
CA PHE A 89 4.39 -2.69 -9.59
C PHE A 89 4.37 -1.18 -9.81
N ARG A 90 5.50 -0.53 -9.52
CA ARG A 90 5.70 0.87 -9.85
C ARG A 90 6.52 0.98 -11.12
N LEU A 91 5.98 1.68 -12.10
CA LEU A 91 6.71 2.14 -13.27
C LEU A 91 7.39 3.46 -12.91
N ILE A 92 8.70 3.47 -12.88
CA ILE A 92 9.53 4.63 -12.56
C ILE A 92 10.06 5.20 -13.88
N MET A 93 9.93 6.51 -14.05
CA MET A 93 10.38 7.24 -15.22
C MET A 93 11.48 8.22 -14.81
N GLN A 94 12.63 8.17 -15.48
CA GLN A 94 13.79 9.03 -15.21
C GLN A 94 14.45 9.44 -16.52
N PRO A 95 14.03 10.57 -17.14
CA PRO A 95 14.69 11.08 -18.31
C PRO A 95 16.15 11.49 -18.00
N PRO A 96 17.12 11.25 -18.88
CA PRO A 96 18.49 11.73 -18.74
C PRO A 96 18.58 13.25 -18.59
N LEU A 97 19.68 13.73 -17.98
CA LEU A 97 19.91 15.17 -17.77
C LEU A 97 20.06 15.98 -19.07
N ASP A 98 20.54 15.34 -20.12
CA ASP A 98 20.76 15.94 -21.45
C ASP A 98 19.55 15.81 -22.38
N THR A 99 18.44 15.25 -21.91
CA THR A 99 17.22 15.11 -22.69
C THR A 99 16.70 16.49 -23.14
N PRO A 100 16.46 16.75 -24.43
CA PRO A 100 15.82 17.97 -24.88
C PRO A 100 14.41 18.13 -24.27
N SER A 101 13.95 19.37 -24.08
CA SER A 101 12.54 19.62 -23.74
C SER A 101 11.65 19.23 -24.90
N GLY A 102 10.52 18.53 -24.59
CA GLY A 102 9.62 18.04 -25.63
C GLY A 102 8.74 16.89 -25.15
N ASN A 103 7.97 16.35 -26.07
CA ASN A 103 7.06 15.23 -25.84
C ASN A 103 7.67 13.92 -26.37
N TYR A 104 7.62 12.90 -25.53
CA TYR A 104 8.17 11.57 -25.78
C TYR A 104 7.10 10.51 -25.56
N THR A 105 7.23 9.41 -26.26
CA THR A 105 6.26 8.31 -26.15
C THR A 105 6.96 6.97 -25.92
N GLY A 106 6.25 6.08 -25.25
CA GLY A 106 6.69 4.71 -25.06
C GLY A 106 5.53 3.75 -24.89
N ILE A 107 5.86 2.49 -25.00
CA ILE A 107 4.93 1.38 -24.81
C ILE A 107 5.60 0.37 -23.89
N LEU A 108 4.91 0.01 -22.81
CA LEU A 108 5.26 -1.14 -22.00
C LEU A 108 4.32 -2.28 -22.33
N LYS A 109 4.86 -3.35 -22.90
CA LYS A 109 4.13 -4.58 -23.20
C LYS A 109 4.32 -5.58 -22.08
N ILE A 110 3.23 -6.21 -21.68
CA ILE A 110 3.20 -7.35 -20.75
C ILE A 110 2.80 -8.56 -21.58
N THR A 111 3.71 -9.51 -21.73
CA THR A 111 3.51 -10.71 -22.54
C THR A 111 3.58 -11.93 -21.64
N THR A 112 2.55 -12.79 -21.69
CA THR A 112 2.54 -14.04 -20.93
C THR A 112 3.34 -15.12 -21.65
N ASP A 113 3.85 -16.08 -20.88
CA ASP A 113 4.29 -17.36 -21.44
C ASP A 113 3.09 -18.11 -22.05
N GLU A 114 3.33 -19.24 -22.68
CA GLU A 114 2.28 -20.05 -23.31
C GLU A 114 1.17 -20.41 -22.32
N LEU A 115 -0.08 -20.04 -22.66
CA LEU A 115 -1.26 -20.27 -21.82
C LEU A 115 -1.78 -21.70 -21.87
N ALA A 116 -1.37 -22.48 -22.86
CA ALA A 116 -1.71 -23.88 -23.00
C ALA A 116 -0.63 -24.62 -23.77
N SER A 117 -0.02 -25.66 -23.16
CA SER A 117 0.75 -26.66 -23.87
C SER A 117 -0.22 -27.77 -24.33
N VAL A 118 -0.30 -28.02 -25.64
CA VAL A 118 -1.11 -29.10 -26.14
C VAL A 118 -0.33 -30.42 -25.92
N GLU A 119 -0.89 -31.30 -25.09
CA GLU A 119 -0.42 -32.69 -25.04
C GLU A 119 -0.58 -33.32 -26.41
N LYS A 120 0.56 -33.69 -27.03
CA LYS A 120 0.72 -34.55 -28.20
C LYS A 120 -0.38 -34.46 -29.27
N GLY A 121 -0.33 -33.45 -30.12
CA GLY A 121 -1.18 -33.30 -31.29
C GLY A 121 -1.02 -31.90 -31.88
N ALA A 122 -1.30 -31.66 -33.16
CA ALA A 122 -1.21 -30.38 -33.80
C ALA A 122 -2.11 -29.35 -33.05
N GLY A 123 -1.49 -28.52 -32.24
CA GLY A 123 -2.15 -27.46 -31.48
C GLY A 123 -1.40 -26.14 -31.60
N SER A 124 -2.13 -25.02 -31.50
CA SER A 124 -1.54 -23.70 -31.44
C SER A 124 -1.33 -23.30 -29.97
N SER A 125 -0.15 -22.78 -29.65
CA SER A 125 0.06 -22.09 -28.36
C SER A 125 -0.58 -20.71 -28.41
N VAL A 126 -1.20 -20.30 -27.29
CA VAL A 126 -1.79 -18.98 -27.14
C VAL A 126 -0.93 -18.16 -26.18
N ILE A 127 -0.47 -17.02 -26.66
CA ILE A 127 0.25 -16.02 -25.86
C ILE A 127 -0.65 -14.81 -25.74
N ALA A 128 -0.87 -14.31 -24.53
CA ALA A 128 -1.59 -13.06 -24.31
C ALA A 128 -0.61 -11.91 -24.14
N GLN A 129 -0.92 -10.78 -24.79
CA GLN A 129 -0.16 -9.55 -24.66
C GLN A 129 -1.09 -8.38 -24.39
N VAL A 130 -0.72 -7.50 -23.48
CA VAL A 130 -1.39 -6.23 -23.23
C VAL A 130 -0.36 -5.10 -23.24
N ALA A 131 -0.74 -3.95 -23.75
CA ALA A 131 0.11 -2.78 -23.87
C ALA A 131 -0.38 -1.63 -22.98
N LEU A 132 0.57 -0.99 -22.31
CA LEU A 132 0.41 0.26 -21.56
C LEU A 132 1.06 1.37 -22.39
N LEU A 133 0.29 2.42 -22.71
CA LEU A 133 0.79 3.59 -23.41
C LEU A 133 1.36 4.60 -22.42
N ILE A 134 2.52 5.16 -22.75
CA ILE A 134 3.25 6.09 -21.90
C ILE A 134 3.52 7.37 -22.67
N TYR A 135 3.15 8.48 -22.06
CA TYR A 135 3.41 9.83 -22.58
C TYR A 135 4.23 10.59 -21.56
N VAL A 136 5.33 11.19 -22.00
CA VAL A 136 6.23 11.97 -21.15
C VAL A 136 6.46 13.32 -21.78
N GLU A 137 6.18 14.38 -21.03
CA GLU A 137 6.54 15.74 -21.36
C GLU A 137 7.75 16.15 -20.50
N VAL A 138 8.85 16.50 -21.15
CA VAL A 138 10.07 16.97 -20.48
C VAL A 138 10.20 18.46 -20.58
N THR A 139 10.37 19.14 -19.44
CA THR A 139 10.55 20.58 -19.33
C THR A 139 11.87 20.93 -18.64
N GLY A 140 12.31 22.22 -18.75
CA GLY A 140 13.41 22.79 -17.97
C GLY A 140 12.97 23.58 -16.75
N ASP A 141 11.64 23.81 -16.59
CA ASP A 141 11.10 24.67 -15.54
C ASP A 141 10.80 23.88 -14.25
N GLU A 142 11.31 24.40 -13.11
CA GLU A 142 11.03 23.82 -11.81
C GLU A 142 9.64 24.23 -11.29
N ILE A 143 8.85 23.26 -10.91
CA ILE A 143 7.49 23.44 -10.37
C ILE A 143 7.46 22.88 -8.96
N VAL A 144 7.24 23.78 -7.99
CA VAL A 144 7.02 23.40 -6.57
C VAL A 144 5.52 23.45 -6.31
N GLU A 145 4.89 22.30 -6.27
CA GLU A 145 3.45 22.18 -6.02
C GLU A 145 3.18 20.95 -5.12
N CYS A 146 2.31 21.14 -4.14
CA CYS A 146 1.90 20.01 -3.30
C CYS A 146 0.48 20.16 -2.78
N ARG A 147 -0.11 19.02 -2.39
CA ARG A 147 -1.37 18.95 -1.68
C ARG A 147 -1.17 18.29 -0.34
N ALA A 148 -1.78 18.88 0.70
CA ALA A 148 -1.85 18.23 2.00
C ALA A 148 -3.24 17.59 2.19
N GLY A 149 -3.24 16.34 2.60
CA GLY A 149 -4.43 15.61 3.06
C GLY A 149 -4.75 15.91 4.52
N ALA A 150 -5.15 14.90 5.27
CA ALA A 150 -5.48 15.05 6.68
C ALA A 150 -4.29 15.59 7.48
N ILE A 151 -4.43 16.81 8.02
CA ILE A 151 -3.52 17.40 9.01
C ILE A 151 -4.20 17.24 10.35
N THR A 152 -3.52 16.56 11.30
CA THR A 152 -4.04 16.33 12.65
C THR A 152 -2.98 16.61 13.69
N LEU A 153 -3.42 17.01 14.88
CA LEU A 153 -2.62 17.19 16.06
C LEU A 153 -3.30 16.44 17.20
N SER A 154 -2.52 15.65 17.95
CA SER A 154 -3.04 14.92 19.11
C SER A 154 -3.01 15.77 20.37
N SER A 155 -3.95 15.56 21.30
CA SER A 155 -3.77 15.99 22.68
C SER A 155 -2.59 15.25 23.32
N ALA A 156 -1.99 15.84 24.36
CA ALA A 156 -0.86 15.25 25.09
C ALA A 156 -1.07 15.38 26.61
N GLU A 157 -0.40 14.55 27.39
CA GLU A 157 -0.27 14.74 28.83
C GLU A 157 0.84 15.76 29.13
N ILE A 158 0.77 16.39 30.28
CA ILE A 158 1.79 17.37 30.71
C ILE A 158 3.18 16.72 30.69
N ASN A 159 4.13 17.40 30.04
CA ASN A 159 5.51 16.98 29.77
C ASN A 159 5.67 15.83 28.76
N ASP A 160 4.60 15.38 28.12
CA ASP A 160 4.69 14.45 26.98
C ASP A 160 4.56 15.23 25.66
N PRO A 161 5.24 14.86 24.58
CA PRO A 161 5.14 15.53 23.30
C PRO A 161 3.74 15.37 22.70
N PHE A 162 3.22 16.40 22.05
CA PHE A 162 2.09 16.24 21.17
C PHE A 162 2.54 15.86 19.76
N ILE A 163 1.70 15.11 19.03
CA ILE A 163 2.06 14.54 17.75
C ILE A 163 1.34 15.29 16.63
N VAL A 164 2.11 15.81 15.67
CA VAL A 164 1.61 16.36 14.42
C VAL A 164 1.70 15.30 13.33
N LYS A 165 0.57 15.05 12.64
CA LYS A 165 0.52 14.14 11.48
C LYS A 165 0.00 14.92 10.28
N ALA A 166 0.64 14.74 9.13
CA ALA A 166 0.19 15.30 7.86
C ALA A 166 0.45 14.29 6.73
N ALA A 167 -0.50 14.15 5.82
CA ALA A 167 -0.28 13.42 4.57
C ALA A 167 0.00 14.45 3.47
N VAL A 168 1.16 14.37 2.84
CA VAL A 168 1.58 15.33 1.80
C VAL A 168 1.85 14.59 0.51
N LYS A 169 1.25 15.05 -0.58
CA LYS A 169 1.54 14.59 -1.94
C LYS A 169 2.31 15.67 -2.68
N ASN A 170 3.40 15.28 -3.31
CA ASN A 170 4.18 16.15 -4.20
C ASN A 170 3.57 16.07 -5.61
N ASP A 171 2.92 17.12 -6.04
CA ASP A 171 2.35 17.25 -7.39
C ASP A 171 3.28 18.06 -8.33
N GLY A 172 4.37 18.62 -7.80
CA GLY A 172 5.42 19.29 -8.58
C GLY A 172 6.41 18.30 -9.21
N ASN A 173 7.41 18.86 -9.89
CA ASN A 173 8.44 18.10 -10.59
C ASN A 173 9.80 18.11 -9.91
N VAL A 174 9.94 18.80 -8.77
CA VAL A 174 11.12 18.83 -7.90
C VAL A 174 10.91 17.99 -6.65
N ARG A 175 12.02 17.61 -6.00
CA ARG A 175 11.98 16.96 -4.68
C ARG A 175 11.50 17.95 -3.63
N LEU A 176 10.44 17.60 -2.91
CA LEU A 176 9.83 18.42 -1.89
C LEU A 176 10.32 18.01 -0.50
N ARG A 177 10.67 18.98 0.35
CA ARG A 177 10.91 18.77 1.78
C ARG A 177 10.04 19.75 2.57
N PRO A 178 8.81 19.37 2.93
CA PRO A 178 7.84 20.28 3.52
C PRO A 178 8.35 20.90 4.81
N LYS A 179 8.29 22.23 4.93
CA LYS A 179 8.49 22.98 6.16
C LYS A 179 7.16 23.16 6.84
N ILE A 180 7.08 22.71 8.07
CA ILE A 180 5.84 22.72 8.86
C ILE A 180 6.05 23.61 10.06
N GLN A 181 5.21 24.63 10.17
CA GLN A 181 5.15 25.51 11.32
C GLN A 181 3.89 25.25 12.12
N VAL A 182 4.02 25.16 13.44
CA VAL A 182 2.93 24.97 14.39
C VAL A 182 2.93 26.16 15.35
N ASP A 183 1.91 27.00 15.22
CA ASP A 183 1.68 28.12 16.15
C ASP A 183 0.53 27.75 17.09
N VAL A 184 0.81 27.69 18.38
CA VAL A 184 -0.14 27.38 19.42
C VAL A 184 -0.63 28.66 20.09
N TYR A 185 -1.93 28.83 20.13
CA TYR A 185 -2.64 29.97 20.74
C TYR A 185 -3.27 29.55 22.06
N ASP A 186 -3.46 30.54 22.94
CA ASP A 186 -4.23 30.37 24.15
C ASP A 186 -5.70 29.99 23.84
N GLN A 187 -6.46 29.64 24.89
CA GLN A 187 -7.88 29.26 24.78
C GLN A 187 -8.79 30.35 24.18
N TYR A 188 -8.34 31.60 24.11
CA TYR A 188 -9.08 32.73 23.54
C TYR A 188 -8.60 33.11 22.15
N GLN A 189 -7.61 32.41 21.60
CA GLN A 189 -6.92 32.72 20.32
C GLN A 189 -6.34 34.16 20.31
N SER A 190 -6.02 34.70 21.48
CA SER A 190 -5.59 36.10 21.63
C SER A 190 -4.10 36.28 21.41
N GLN A 191 -3.28 35.28 21.76
CA GLN A 191 -1.83 35.32 21.63
C GLN A 191 -1.23 33.95 21.33
N ILE A 192 -0.09 33.97 20.64
CA ILE A 192 0.71 32.76 20.43
C ILE A 192 1.51 32.49 21.70
N VAL A 193 1.28 31.33 22.30
CA VAL A 193 1.94 30.88 23.54
C VAL A 193 3.11 29.92 23.28
N PHE A 194 3.16 29.32 22.06
CA PHE A 194 4.23 28.42 21.67
C PHE A 194 4.31 28.34 20.15
N THR A 195 5.53 28.25 19.61
CA THR A 195 5.77 28.03 18.17
C THR A 195 6.84 26.97 18.00
N ASN A 196 6.64 26.07 17.06
CA ASN A 196 7.61 25.08 16.65
C ASN A 196 7.67 25.03 15.11
N THR A 197 8.86 24.80 14.57
CA THR A 197 9.06 24.62 13.13
C THR A 197 9.97 23.43 12.88
N PHE A 198 9.53 22.54 12.00
CA PHE A 198 10.31 21.37 11.63
C PHE A 198 10.17 21.07 10.13
N PHE A 199 11.07 20.23 9.63
CA PHE A 199 11.03 19.77 8.24
C PHE A 199 10.56 18.32 8.19
N GLY A 200 9.64 18.05 7.27
CA GLY A 200 9.24 16.71 6.94
C GLY A 200 10.33 15.93 6.20
N SER A 201 10.09 14.66 6.00
CA SER A 201 10.95 13.83 5.15
C SER A 201 10.82 14.24 3.68
N GLN A 202 11.87 14.01 2.90
CA GLN A 202 11.87 14.29 1.47
C GLN A 202 10.82 13.43 0.73
N ILE A 203 10.09 14.07 -0.19
CA ILE A 203 9.03 13.46 -1.03
C ILE A 203 9.42 13.68 -2.49
N LEU A 204 9.53 12.58 -3.23
CA LEU A 204 9.82 12.63 -4.67
C LEU A 204 8.59 13.10 -5.46
N PRO A 205 8.76 13.66 -6.66
CA PRO A 205 7.65 13.97 -7.55
C PRO A 205 6.68 12.79 -7.72
N THR A 206 5.40 13.07 -7.85
CA THR A 206 4.29 12.11 -7.97
C THR A 206 4.01 11.24 -6.74
N ARG A 207 4.85 11.33 -5.70
CA ARG A 207 4.71 10.54 -4.45
C ARG A 207 3.92 11.26 -3.40
N ASP A 208 3.29 10.47 -2.55
CA ASP A 208 2.72 10.90 -1.28
C ASP A 208 3.50 10.31 -0.11
N LYS A 209 3.49 10.99 1.01
CA LYS A 209 4.12 10.52 2.24
C LYS A 209 3.40 11.04 3.49
N GLY A 210 3.24 10.14 4.46
CA GLY A 210 2.84 10.52 5.81
C GLY A 210 4.02 11.12 6.57
N ILE A 211 3.78 12.27 7.19
CA ILE A 211 4.72 12.94 8.10
C ILE A 211 4.15 12.77 9.50
N VAL A 212 4.95 12.28 10.41
CA VAL A 212 4.65 12.16 11.84
C VAL A 212 5.80 12.81 12.59
N HIS A 213 5.50 13.78 13.44
CA HIS A 213 6.51 14.50 14.21
C HIS A 213 6.04 14.73 15.64
N GLU A 214 6.88 14.40 16.60
CA GLU A 214 6.68 14.64 18.01
C GLU A 214 7.23 16.03 18.35
N VAL A 215 6.40 16.87 18.95
CA VAL A 215 6.73 18.24 19.33
C VAL A 215 6.82 18.33 20.84
N GLU A 216 8.03 18.47 21.35
CA GLU A 216 8.29 18.73 22.77
C GLU A 216 7.75 20.13 23.15
N HIS A 217 7.15 20.24 24.31
CA HIS A 217 6.57 21.50 24.79
C HIS A 217 6.64 21.62 26.32
N ASN A 218 6.36 22.82 26.80
CA ASN A 218 6.23 23.14 28.21
C ASN A 218 4.91 23.86 28.54
N LEU A 219 3.87 23.61 27.73
CA LEU A 219 2.57 24.20 27.91
C LEU A 219 1.91 23.70 29.21
N PRO A 220 1.26 24.56 30.00
CA PRO A 220 0.45 24.14 31.13
C PRO A 220 -0.77 23.32 30.71
N ILE A 221 -1.40 22.64 31.68
CA ILE A 221 -2.67 21.95 31.48
C ILE A 221 -3.71 22.96 31.00
N GLY A 222 -4.47 22.63 29.96
CA GLY A 222 -5.48 23.48 29.37
C GLY A 222 -5.81 23.12 27.93
N GLN A 223 -6.82 23.80 27.39
CA GLN A 223 -7.20 23.72 25.99
C GLN A 223 -6.50 24.80 25.18
N TYR A 224 -6.05 24.42 24.01
CA TYR A 224 -5.30 25.27 23.08
C TYR A 224 -5.84 25.17 21.67
N PHE A 225 -5.58 26.23 20.88
CA PHE A 225 -5.74 26.19 19.44
C PHE A 225 -4.37 26.10 18.79
N ALA A 226 -4.23 25.27 17.77
CA ALA A 226 -3.02 25.16 16.99
C ALA A 226 -3.30 25.48 15.52
N LYS A 227 -2.53 26.40 14.94
CA LYS A 227 -2.50 26.66 13.51
C LYS A 227 -1.25 25.97 12.93
N ILE A 228 -1.48 24.97 12.10
CA ILE A 228 -0.43 24.22 11.42
C ILE A 228 -0.37 24.73 10.00
N TYR A 229 0.81 25.19 9.59
CA TYR A 229 1.07 25.76 8.27
C TYR A 229 2.12 24.93 7.53
N LEU A 230 1.83 24.51 6.31
CA LEU A 230 2.75 23.87 5.38
C LEU A 230 3.12 24.89 4.31
N GLU A 231 4.36 25.39 4.39
CA GLU A 231 4.82 26.56 3.63
C GLU A 231 4.74 26.34 2.12
N GLU A 232 5.35 25.25 1.62
CA GLU A 232 5.43 24.96 0.18
C GLU A 232 4.08 24.63 -0.44
N CYS A 233 3.14 24.08 0.36
CA CYS A 233 1.79 23.76 -0.10
C CYS A 233 0.82 24.94 0.04
N GLY A 234 1.20 26.02 0.74
CA GLY A 234 0.34 27.17 0.99
C GLY A 234 -0.91 26.82 1.81
N ILE A 235 -0.88 25.73 2.59
CA ILE A 235 -2.04 25.20 3.31
C ILE A 235 -1.87 25.45 4.80
N SER A 236 -2.96 25.91 5.45
CA SER A 236 -3.03 25.99 6.90
C SER A 236 -4.26 25.28 7.44
N LYS A 237 -4.10 24.67 8.62
CA LYS A 237 -5.17 24.02 9.38
C LYS A 237 -5.21 24.58 10.79
N LEU A 238 -6.36 25.07 11.22
CA LEU A 238 -6.64 25.38 12.62
C LEU A 238 -7.33 24.18 13.26
N THR A 239 -6.85 23.77 14.43
CA THR A 239 -7.42 22.67 15.22
C THR A 239 -7.31 22.98 16.70
N THR A 240 -8.09 22.28 17.52
CA THR A 240 -8.00 22.33 18.98
C THR A 240 -7.32 21.09 19.51
N PHE A 241 -6.62 21.21 20.63
CA PHE A 241 -6.06 20.10 21.38
C PHE A 241 -5.95 20.46 22.86
N ASP A 242 -5.80 19.44 23.68
CA ASP A 242 -5.72 19.62 25.14
C ASP A 242 -4.38 19.13 25.66
N ILE A 243 -3.82 19.84 26.63
CA ILE A 243 -2.78 19.34 27.51
C ILE A 243 -3.47 18.89 28.79
N LEU A 244 -3.35 17.61 29.09
CA LEU A 244 -4.08 16.91 30.14
C LEU A 244 -3.16 16.55 31.32
N GLU A 245 -3.76 16.22 32.45
CA GLU A 245 -3.03 15.65 33.57
C GLU A 245 -2.53 14.25 33.24
N ARG A 246 -1.48 13.81 33.92
CA ARG A 246 -0.94 12.45 33.75
C ARG A 246 -1.99 11.39 34.07
N GLY A 247 -2.11 10.40 33.18
CA GLY A 247 -3.05 9.28 33.28
C GLY A 247 -4.44 9.56 32.70
N GLN A 248 -4.66 10.74 32.11
CA GLN A 248 -5.94 11.05 31.44
C GLN A 248 -6.00 10.55 29.99
N ILE A 249 -4.86 10.35 29.33
CA ILE A 249 -4.81 9.70 28.02
C ILE A 249 -4.70 8.20 28.23
N SER A 250 -5.78 7.49 28.02
CA SER A 250 -5.82 6.05 28.19
C SER A 250 -5.10 5.32 27.06
N ASP A 251 -4.32 4.31 27.43
CA ASP A 251 -3.88 3.30 26.47
C ASP A 251 -5.10 2.46 26.07
N SER A 252 -5.30 2.28 24.80
CA SER A 252 -6.42 1.49 24.28
C SER A 252 -5.93 0.66 23.10
N GLY A 253 -6.19 -0.62 23.15
CA GLY A 253 -5.84 -1.51 22.07
C GLY A 253 -6.84 -2.65 21.95
N VAL A 254 -6.96 -3.20 20.76
CA VAL A 254 -7.86 -4.30 20.48
C VAL A 254 -7.14 -5.40 19.69
N LEU A 255 -7.32 -6.64 20.12
CA LEU A 255 -7.01 -7.80 19.30
C LEU A 255 -8.09 -7.90 18.22
N VAL A 256 -7.75 -7.50 17.00
CA VAL A 256 -8.69 -7.49 15.85
C VAL A 256 -9.08 -8.91 15.45
N GLY A 257 -8.14 -9.85 15.58
CA GLY A 257 -8.37 -11.26 15.26
C GLY A 257 -7.06 -12.03 15.19
N ILE A 258 -7.19 -13.32 14.95
CA ILE A 258 -6.06 -14.22 14.74
C ILE A 258 -6.28 -14.92 13.39
N ARG A 259 -5.33 -14.77 12.46
CA ARG A 259 -5.32 -15.54 11.21
C ARG A 259 -4.53 -16.82 11.39
N SER A 260 -5.09 -17.93 10.93
CA SER A 260 -4.41 -19.23 10.89
C SER A 260 -5.05 -20.08 9.77
N ASN A 261 -4.41 -21.17 9.40
CA ASN A 261 -5.02 -22.16 8.52
C ASN A 261 -6.01 -23.03 9.33
N ASP A 262 -7.22 -23.19 8.82
CA ASP A 262 -8.26 -24.02 9.47
C ASP A 262 -7.91 -25.52 9.50
N ILE A 263 -7.09 -25.98 8.56
CA ILE A 263 -6.65 -27.38 8.43
C ILE A 263 -5.16 -27.41 8.16
N VAL A 264 -4.45 -28.22 8.95
CA VAL A 264 -3.01 -28.46 8.79
C VAL A 264 -2.71 -29.94 9.02
N LYS A 265 -1.73 -30.50 8.34
CA LYS A 265 -1.29 -31.87 8.57
C LYS A 265 -0.47 -31.97 9.86
N THR A 266 -0.60 -33.12 10.52
CA THR A 266 0.20 -33.42 11.71
C THR A 266 1.71 -33.36 11.38
N LYS A 267 2.49 -32.74 12.25
CA LYS A 267 3.93 -32.49 12.11
C LYS A 267 4.32 -31.43 11.06
N GLU A 268 3.37 -30.76 10.44
CA GLU A 268 3.64 -29.58 9.62
C GLU A 268 3.43 -28.30 10.45
N PRO A 269 4.36 -27.31 10.38
CA PRO A 269 4.18 -26.06 11.08
C PRO A 269 3.09 -25.21 10.42
N MET A 270 2.21 -24.65 11.23
CA MET A 270 1.22 -23.64 10.80
C MET A 270 1.57 -22.27 11.35
N ALA A 271 1.37 -21.24 10.56
CA ALA A 271 1.47 -19.87 11.03
C ALA A 271 0.21 -19.47 11.79
N ILE A 272 0.41 -18.77 12.90
CA ILE A 272 -0.61 -18.13 13.72
C ILE A 272 -0.28 -16.64 13.71
N GLU A 273 -1.18 -15.84 13.18
CA GLU A 273 -0.94 -14.41 12.97
C GLU A 273 -1.96 -13.56 13.75
N PRO A 274 -1.67 -13.25 15.04
CA PRO A 274 -2.47 -12.30 15.80
C PRO A 274 -2.35 -10.90 15.22
N ILE A 275 -3.47 -10.18 15.15
CA ILE A 275 -3.58 -8.82 14.61
C ILE A 275 -4.03 -7.89 15.73
N PHE A 276 -3.21 -6.93 16.10
CA PHE A 276 -3.49 -5.94 17.12
C PHE A 276 -3.57 -4.55 16.49
N ARG A 277 -4.51 -3.75 16.97
CA ARG A 277 -4.64 -2.34 16.61
C ARG A 277 -4.59 -1.47 17.86
N ASN A 278 -3.70 -0.50 17.85
CA ASN A 278 -3.69 0.56 18.86
C ASN A 278 -4.81 1.56 18.53
N GLN A 279 -5.84 1.61 19.39
CA GLN A 279 -6.95 2.57 19.30
C GLN A 279 -6.74 3.78 20.22
N GLY A 280 -5.67 3.74 21.04
CA GLY A 280 -5.30 4.82 21.93
C GLY A 280 -4.75 6.04 21.20
N GLN A 281 -4.55 7.12 21.94
CA GLN A 281 -4.03 8.38 21.39
C GLN A 281 -2.50 8.43 21.41
N ARG A 282 -1.84 7.57 22.17
CA ARG A 282 -0.37 7.49 22.27
C ARG A 282 0.15 6.16 21.75
N LYS A 283 1.46 6.09 21.50
CA LYS A 283 2.13 4.83 21.18
C LYS A 283 2.12 3.90 22.39
N VAL A 284 1.99 2.62 22.13
CA VAL A 284 2.05 1.56 23.14
C VAL A 284 3.06 0.51 22.76
N PHE A 285 3.59 -0.17 23.77
CA PHE A 285 4.37 -1.40 23.58
C PHE A 285 3.42 -2.59 23.75
N ALA A 286 3.22 -3.35 22.68
CA ALA A 286 2.27 -4.44 22.65
C ALA A 286 2.98 -5.79 22.46
N LYS A 287 2.50 -6.80 23.17
CA LYS A 287 2.99 -8.17 23.13
C LYS A 287 1.80 -9.12 23.08
N PHE A 288 1.82 -10.08 22.17
CA PHE A 288 0.80 -11.12 22.13
C PHE A 288 1.16 -12.27 23.06
N LYS A 289 0.19 -12.71 23.84
CA LYS A 289 0.28 -13.93 24.63
C LYS A 289 -1.01 -14.74 24.47
N GLY A 290 -0.86 -16.00 24.11
CA GLY A 290 -1.98 -16.91 23.88
C GLY A 290 -1.60 -18.36 24.14
N GLU A 291 -2.54 -19.27 23.97
CA GLU A 291 -2.32 -20.70 24.12
C GLU A 291 -2.99 -21.48 22.99
N VAL A 292 -2.40 -22.61 22.63
CA VAL A 292 -3.03 -23.61 21.78
C VAL A 292 -3.55 -24.73 22.65
N ARG A 293 -4.86 -24.93 22.66
CA ARG A 293 -5.56 -25.90 23.49
C ARG A 293 -6.20 -27.00 22.64
N ASN A 294 -6.00 -28.24 23.02
CA ASN A 294 -6.65 -29.38 22.41
C ASN A 294 -8.08 -29.51 22.95
N LEU A 295 -9.09 -29.32 22.12
CA LEU A 295 -10.51 -29.31 22.55
C LEU A 295 -11.01 -30.67 23.05
N LYS A 296 -10.40 -31.79 22.63
CA LYS A 296 -10.82 -33.12 23.07
C LYS A 296 -10.30 -33.50 24.47
N THR A 297 -9.09 -33.02 24.79
CA THR A 297 -8.43 -33.39 26.06
C THR A 297 -8.38 -32.24 27.06
N ASP A 298 -8.81 -31.05 26.64
CA ASP A 298 -8.76 -29.78 27.38
C ASP A 298 -7.35 -29.41 27.91
N LYS A 299 -6.31 -29.89 27.21
CA LYS A 299 -4.91 -29.64 27.58
C LYS A 299 -4.32 -28.54 26.71
N ILE A 300 -3.53 -27.66 27.36
CA ILE A 300 -2.69 -26.70 26.68
C ILE A 300 -1.51 -27.49 26.07
N GLU A 301 -1.39 -27.40 24.74
CA GLU A 301 -0.33 -28.06 23.98
C GLU A 301 0.89 -27.14 23.82
N GLN A 302 0.64 -25.82 23.70
CA GLN A 302 1.69 -24.81 23.56
C GLN A 302 1.21 -23.46 24.08
N VAL A 303 2.10 -22.73 24.75
CA VAL A 303 1.94 -21.30 25.02
C VAL A 303 2.62 -20.52 23.88
N LEU A 304 1.92 -19.54 23.35
CA LEU A 304 2.41 -18.64 22.32
C LEU A 304 2.76 -17.31 22.96
N GLU A 305 3.94 -16.80 22.69
CA GLU A 305 4.41 -15.51 23.17
C GLU A 305 5.22 -14.84 22.07
N SER A 306 4.88 -13.58 21.76
CA SER A 306 5.59 -12.80 20.74
C SER A 306 6.68 -11.93 21.35
N GLU A 307 7.52 -11.38 20.52
CA GLU A 307 8.31 -10.18 20.85
C GLU A 307 7.40 -8.98 21.10
N GLU A 308 7.91 -8.01 21.85
CA GLU A 308 7.25 -6.75 22.10
C GLU A 308 7.50 -5.81 20.90
N LEU A 309 6.43 -5.18 20.39
CA LEU A 309 6.49 -4.21 19.29
C LEU A 309 5.97 -2.87 19.76
N GLU A 310 6.64 -1.82 19.32
CA GLU A 310 6.15 -0.45 19.43
C GLU A 310 5.04 -0.23 18.39
N VAL A 311 3.86 0.24 18.83
CA VAL A 311 2.68 0.42 17.98
C VAL A 311 2.15 1.83 18.15
N ASN A 312 2.25 2.63 17.09
CA ASN A 312 1.81 4.00 17.10
C ASN A 312 0.28 4.12 17.18
N SER A 313 -0.22 5.29 17.60
CA SER A 313 -1.64 5.60 17.59
C SER A 313 -2.28 5.33 16.22
N GLY A 314 -3.34 4.52 16.21
CA GLY A 314 -4.08 4.11 15.02
C GLY A 314 -3.41 3.01 14.17
N GLU A 315 -2.18 2.62 14.52
CA GLU A 315 -1.43 1.59 13.80
C GLU A 315 -1.96 0.18 14.08
N THR A 316 -1.79 -0.69 13.09
CA THR A 316 -2.12 -2.12 13.19
C THR A 316 -0.85 -2.94 12.94
N VAL A 317 -0.54 -3.84 13.85
CA VAL A 317 0.59 -4.77 13.75
C VAL A 317 0.11 -6.21 13.72
N THR A 318 0.92 -7.07 13.13
CA THR A 318 0.66 -8.51 13.04
C THR A 318 1.93 -9.24 13.43
N TRP A 319 1.85 -10.09 14.44
CA TRP A 319 2.93 -11.03 14.76
C TRP A 319 2.79 -12.30 13.93
N ARG A 320 3.89 -13.02 13.76
CA ARG A 320 3.88 -14.31 13.10
C ARG A 320 4.50 -15.36 14.02
N LEU A 321 3.65 -16.20 14.58
CA LEU A 321 4.01 -17.29 15.48
C LEU A 321 3.78 -18.62 14.79
N PHE A 322 4.37 -19.70 15.30
CA PHE A 322 4.23 -21.01 14.70
C PHE A 322 3.81 -22.06 15.73
N TYR A 323 2.92 -22.96 15.31
CA TYR A 323 2.52 -24.14 16.03
C TYR A 323 2.65 -25.37 15.14
N THR A 324 3.14 -26.50 15.69
CA THR A 324 3.23 -27.77 14.98
C THR A 324 2.41 -28.82 15.72
N PRO A 325 1.24 -29.24 15.18
CA PRO A 325 0.41 -30.27 15.82
C PRO A 325 1.14 -31.61 15.87
N LYS A 326 1.23 -32.19 17.06
CA LYS A 326 1.87 -33.51 17.25
C LYS A 326 0.90 -34.67 17.02
N LYS A 327 -0.40 -34.43 17.15
CA LYS A 327 -1.45 -35.42 17.04
C LYS A 327 -2.63 -34.87 16.22
N THR A 328 -3.42 -35.76 15.63
CA THR A 328 -4.67 -35.38 14.99
C THR A 328 -5.69 -34.97 16.04
N GLY A 329 -6.41 -33.87 15.82
CA GLY A 329 -7.40 -33.32 16.74
C GLY A 329 -7.91 -31.95 16.33
N THR A 330 -8.83 -31.41 17.11
CA THR A 330 -9.32 -30.02 16.98
C THR A 330 -8.65 -29.18 18.06
N TYR A 331 -8.10 -28.04 17.65
CA TYR A 331 -7.36 -27.15 18.52
C TYR A 331 -8.02 -25.77 18.49
N GLN A 332 -7.92 -25.06 19.60
CA GLN A 332 -8.32 -23.67 19.75
C GLN A 332 -7.09 -22.83 20.09
N ILE A 333 -7.07 -21.62 19.54
CA ILE A 333 -6.07 -20.59 19.84
C ILE A 333 -6.76 -19.51 20.64
#